data_603a705024e6ca66777f75356ecd4a1a
#
_entry.id   603a705024e6ca66777f75356ecd4a1a
#
_cell.length_a   1.000
_cell.length_b   1.000
_cell.length_c   1.000
_cell.angle_alpha   90.00
_cell.angle_beta   90.00
_cell.angle_gamma   90.00
#
_symmetry.space_group_name_H-M   'P 1'
#
loop_
_entity.id
_entity.type
_entity.pdbx_description
1 polymer ?
#
loop_
_entity_poly.entity_id
_entity_poly.type
_entity_poly.pdbx_seq_one_letter_code
_entity_poly.pdbx_strand_id
1 'polypeptide(L)'
;MEIKKIAVLGAGLMGHGITQVAAQVAQCQVYVRDIKQEFLDNGMKMINDSLQRFVKKGEMTEAQMKEVLSRIHPTLDLKEAVSDADLIIEAVTENPELKKKVLAEADSAAKPEAIIASNTSSISISEIAAATKRPEKFAGMHFFNPPQLMKLIEIIRGAKTSDETLNTIVEVTKKMGKEPVVVKKDVAGFVVNRILIPALNEAINLVNEDVATPEDIDKAIKLGLNWPMGPLTLLDYVGLDTTLAITEVMVKEIDPKYQASPLLRQMVRAGLLGRKTGKGFYDWKK
;
A
#
# COMPACT_ATOMS: atom_id res chain seq x y z
N MET A 1 -9.22 13.90 17.35
CA MET A 1 -8.98 15.02 16.38
C MET A 1 -9.76 14.78 15.11
N GLU A 2 -10.40 15.79 14.50
CA GLU A 2 -11.05 15.65 13.19
C GLU A 2 -10.03 15.84 12.07
N ILE A 3 -9.98 14.90 11.13
CA ILE A 3 -9.10 14.96 9.95
C ILE A 3 -9.85 15.59 8.79
N LYS A 4 -9.39 16.76 8.35
CA LYS A 4 -9.96 17.53 7.21
C LYS A 4 -8.94 17.71 6.07
N LYS A 5 -7.66 17.79 6.41
CA LYS A 5 -6.56 17.98 5.46
C LYS A 5 -5.55 16.86 5.55
N ILE A 6 -5.32 16.20 4.42
CA ILE A 6 -4.40 15.06 4.32
C ILE A 6 -3.28 15.42 3.35
N ALA A 7 -2.04 15.13 3.74
CA ALA A 7 -0.90 15.13 2.83
C ALA A 7 -0.56 13.69 2.44
N VAL A 8 -0.41 13.41 1.15
CA VAL A 8 0.07 12.14 0.63
C VAL A 8 1.43 12.34 0.01
N LEU A 9 2.44 11.65 0.53
CA LEU A 9 3.81 11.76 0.06
C LEU A 9 4.13 10.59 -0.87
N GLY A 10 4.25 10.88 -2.15
CA GLY A 10 4.36 9.94 -3.26
C GLY A 10 3.05 9.86 -4.07
N ALA A 11 3.14 10.11 -5.38
CA ALA A 11 2.01 10.07 -6.32
C ALA A 11 1.98 8.77 -7.16
N GLY A 12 2.79 7.77 -6.78
CA GLY A 12 2.93 6.50 -7.49
C GLY A 12 1.72 5.58 -7.35
N LEU A 13 1.98 4.26 -7.53
CA LEU A 13 0.96 3.19 -7.57
C LEU A 13 -0.01 3.20 -6.38
N MET A 14 0.47 3.44 -5.16
CA MET A 14 -0.39 3.50 -3.99
C MET A 14 -0.88 4.93 -3.72
N GLY A 15 0.00 5.92 -3.82
CA GLY A 15 -0.31 7.30 -3.44
C GLY A 15 -1.46 7.93 -4.23
N HIS A 16 -1.55 7.69 -5.55
CA HIS A 16 -2.67 8.19 -6.34
C HIS A 16 -4.01 7.64 -5.86
N GLY A 17 -4.08 6.34 -5.55
CA GLY A 17 -5.29 5.69 -5.07
C GLY A 17 -5.68 6.13 -3.65
N ILE A 18 -4.69 6.32 -2.75
CA ILE A 18 -4.89 6.88 -1.40
C ILE A 18 -5.44 8.31 -1.51
N THR A 19 -4.83 9.14 -2.36
CA THR A 19 -5.29 10.52 -2.67
C THR A 19 -6.74 10.53 -3.14
N GLN A 20 -7.08 9.66 -4.11
CA GLN A 20 -8.44 9.55 -4.62
C GLN A 20 -9.44 9.19 -3.51
N VAL A 21 -9.17 8.17 -2.71
CA VAL A 21 -10.07 7.73 -1.64
C VAL A 21 -10.28 8.82 -0.59
N ALA A 22 -9.21 9.50 -0.20
CA ALA A 22 -9.28 10.58 0.77
C ALA A 22 -10.11 11.78 0.26
N ALA A 23 -9.97 12.16 -1.02
CA ALA A 23 -10.72 13.25 -1.63
C ALA A 23 -12.16 12.86 -1.98
N GLN A 24 -12.37 11.64 -2.52
CA GLN A 24 -13.66 11.17 -3.02
C GLN A 24 -14.60 10.75 -1.89
N VAL A 25 -14.13 9.92 -0.96
CA VAL A 25 -14.97 9.26 0.04
C VAL A 25 -14.92 10.01 1.37
N ALA A 26 -13.73 10.31 1.88
CA ALA A 26 -13.59 11.06 3.13
C ALA A 26 -13.84 12.57 2.97
N GLN A 27 -13.93 13.06 1.72
CA GLN A 27 -14.15 14.47 1.39
C GLN A 27 -13.14 15.44 2.02
N CYS A 28 -11.90 14.96 2.19
CA CYS A 28 -10.81 15.76 2.72
C CYS A 28 -10.16 16.61 1.61
N GLN A 29 -9.56 17.75 2.00
CA GLN A 29 -8.58 18.44 1.15
C GLN A 29 -7.30 17.60 1.15
N VAL A 30 -6.77 17.27 -0.02
CA VAL A 30 -5.63 16.38 -0.15
C VAL A 30 -4.51 17.04 -0.93
N TYR A 31 -3.38 17.22 -0.28
CA TYR A 31 -2.14 17.65 -0.93
C TYR A 31 -1.34 16.40 -1.30
N VAL A 32 -1.15 16.17 -2.58
CA VAL A 32 -0.32 15.07 -3.07
C VAL A 32 1.03 15.63 -3.53
N ARG A 33 2.09 15.14 -2.90
CA ARG A 33 3.45 15.61 -3.18
C ARG A 33 4.30 14.52 -3.81
N ASP A 34 5.06 14.88 -4.84
CA ASP A 34 6.15 14.05 -5.35
C ASP A 34 7.40 14.87 -5.65
N ILE A 35 8.52 14.22 -5.99
CA ILE A 35 9.82 14.87 -6.24
C ILE A 35 9.96 15.44 -7.66
N LYS A 36 9.11 14.99 -8.60
CA LYS A 36 9.14 15.40 -10.00
C LYS A 36 7.74 15.65 -10.52
N GLN A 37 7.61 16.65 -11.40
CA GLN A 37 6.34 16.99 -12.06
C GLN A 37 5.78 15.80 -12.84
N GLU A 38 6.61 15.05 -13.54
CA GLU A 38 6.24 13.86 -14.28
C GLU A 38 5.51 12.83 -13.40
N PHE A 39 5.94 12.62 -12.16
CA PHE A 39 5.31 11.68 -11.23
C PHE A 39 3.95 12.19 -10.76
N LEU A 40 3.83 13.50 -10.51
CA LEU A 40 2.55 14.13 -10.19
C LEU A 40 1.58 14.03 -11.36
N ASP A 41 2.02 14.35 -12.58
CA ASP A 41 1.19 14.29 -13.77
C ASP A 41 0.67 12.87 -14.03
N ASN A 42 1.53 11.87 -13.87
CA ASN A 42 1.14 10.47 -13.98
C ASN A 42 0.16 10.05 -12.88
N GLY A 43 0.37 10.47 -11.64
CA GLY A 43 -0.54 10.23 -10.52
C GLY A 43 -1.91 10.85 -10.75
N MET A 44 -1.94 12.12 -11.16
CA MET A 44 -3.18 12.83 -11.48
C MET A 44 -3.92 12.21 -12.67
N LYS A 45 -3.19 11.76 -13.68
CA LYS A 45 -3.77 11.00 -14.80
C LYS A 45 -4.42 9.71 -14.33
N MET A 46 -3.75 8.93 -13.49
CA MET A 46 -4.32 7.69 -12.93
C MET A 46 -5.59 7.94 -12.11
N ILE A 47 -5.62 9.03 -11.33
CA ILE A 47 -6.83 9.45 -10.58
C ILE A 47 -7.95 9.79 -11.56
N ASN A 48 -7.66 10.64 -12.55
CA ASN A 48 -8.65 11.05 -13.54
C ASN A 48 -9.22 9.86 -14.31
N ASP A 49 -8.38 8.95 -14.81
CA ASP A 49 -8.78 7.74 -15.52
C ASP A 49 -9.63 6.82 -14.63
N SER A 50 -9.30 6.73 -13.35
CA SER A 50 -10.08 5.98 -12.36
C SER A 50 -11.46 6.60 -12.16
N LEU A 51 -11.55 7.89 -11.89
CA LEU A 51 -12.82 8.60 -11.69
C LEU A 51 -13.70 8.54 -12.95
N GLN A 52 -13.13 8.67 -14.14
CA GLN A 52 -13.88 8.50 -15.39
C GLN A 52 -14.51 7.12 -15.54
N ARG A 53 -13.88 6.05 -15.01
CA ARG A 53 -14.50 4.72 -15.00
C ARG A 53 -15.75 4.67 -14.12
N PHE A 54 -15.76 5.35 -12.97
CA PHE A 54 -16.94 5.49 -12.13
C PHE A 54 -18.06 6.27 -12.86
N VAL A 55 -17.70 7.33 -13.58
CA VAL A 55 -18.67 8.09 -14.40
C VAL A 55 -19.27 7.21 -15.50
N LYS A 56 -18.42 6.49 -16.25
CA LYS A 56 -18.87 5.59 -17.34
C LYS A 56 -19.79 4.45 -16.84
N LYS A 57 -19.61 4.00 -15.58
CA LYS A 57 -20.46 2.99 -14.96
C LYS A 57 -21.75 3.57 -14.36
N GLY A 58 -21.94 4.89 -14.37
CA GLY A 58 -23.07 5.53 -13.73
C GLY A 58 -22.99 5.58 -12.20
N GLU A 59 -21.83 5.27 -11.60
CA GLU A 59 -21.58 5.29 -10.16
C GLU A 59 -21.24 6.69 -9.65
N MET A 60 -20.98 7.64 -10.56
CA MET A 60 -20.62 9.03 -10.29
C MET A 60 -21.05 9.93 -11.44
N THR A 61 -21.46 11.17 -11.16
CA THR A 61 -21.70 12.20 -12.18
C THR A 61 -20.41 12.96 -12.52
N GLU A 62 -20.36 13.62 -13.68
CA GLU A 62 -19.23 14.49 -14.03
C GLU A 62 -19.07 15.68 -13.05
N ALA A 63 -20.17 16.19 -12.50
CA ALA A 63 -20.15 17.24 -11.50
C ALA A 63 -19.47 16.77 -10.20
N GLN A 64 -19.83 15.57 -9.73
CA GLN A 64 -19.17 14.94 -8.58
C GLN A 64 -17.68 14.66 -8.85
N MET A 65 -17.32 14.21 -10.06
CA MET A 65 -15.92 14.04 -10.43
C MET A 65 -15.14 15.35 -10.34
N LYS A 66 -15.68 16.46 -10.87
CA LYS A 66 -15.05 17.79 -10.77
C LYS A 66 -14.90 18.23 -9.32
N GLU A 67 -15.89 17.97 -8.48
CA GLU A 67 -15.83 18.27 -7.05
C GLU A 67 -14.74 17.46 -6.33
N VAL A 68 -14.58 16.17 -6.65
CA VAL A 68 -13.47 15.36 -6.12
C VAL A 68 -12.12 15.93 -6.53
N LEU A 69 -11.95 16.25 -7.82
CA LEU A 69 -10.70 16.80 -8.34
C LEU A 69 -10.37 18.17 -7.73
N SER A 70 -11.37 19.00 -7.41
CA SER A 70 -11.15 20.31 -6.76
C SER A 70 -10.59 20.21 -5.33
N ARG A 71 -10.68 19.03 -4.69
CA ARG A 71 -10.10 18.77 -3.37
C ARG A 71 -8.66 18.29 -3.44
N ILE A 72 -8.10 18.04 -4.63
CA ILE A 72 -6.76 17.47 -4.82
C ILE A 72 -5.79 18.56 -5.28
N HIS A 73 -4.72 18.75 -4.53
CA HIS A 73 -3.72 19.79 -4.74
C HIS A 73 -2.33 19.14 -4.96
N PRO A 74 -1.92 18.93 -6.23
CA PRO A 74 -0.59 18.39 -6.52
C PRO A 74 0.47 19.47 -6.29
N THR A 75 1.58 19.12 -5.63
CA THR A 75 2.70 20.04 -5.37
C THR A 75 4.04 19.31 -5.33
N LEU A 76 5.11 20.01 -5.70
CA LEU A 76 6.50 19.56 -5.52
C LEU A 76 7.06 19.98 -4.16
N ASP A 77 6.46 20.98 -3.52
CA ASP A 77 6.92 21.53 -2.25
C ASP A 77 6.39 20.70 -1.08
N LEU A 78 7.33 20.10 -0.33
CA LEU A 78 7.02 19.30 0.84
C LEU A 78 6.36 20.14 1.94
N LYS A 79 6.87 21.37 2.18
CA LYS A 79 6.36 22.25 3.23
C LYS A 79 4.93 22.68 2.92
N GLU A 80 4.62 23.03 1.67
CA GLU A 80 3.26 23.35 1.23
C GLU A 80 2.31 22.17 1.50
N ALA A 81 2.76 20.94 1.22
CA ALA A 81 1.93 19.75 1.43
C ALA A 81 1.61 19.49 2.89
N VAL A 82 2.60 19.63 3.81
CA VAL A 82 2.49 19.10 5.17
C VAL A 82 2.26 20.13 6.27
N SER A 83 2.54 21.43 6.04
CA SER A 83 2.56 22.44 7.11
C SER A 83 1.25 22.58 7.87
N ASP A 84 0.13 22.36 7.21
CA ASP A 84 -1.22 22.47 7.78
C ASP A 84 -2.01 21.15 7.69
N ALA A 85 -1.34 20.05 7.37
CA ALA A 85 -1.98 18.74 7.30
C ALA A 85 -2.34 18.21 8.70
N ASP A 86 -3.52 17.59 8.82
CA ASP A 86 -3.94 16.87 10.03
C ASP A 86 -3.36 15.47 10.05
N LEU A 87 -3.26 14.86 8.86
CA LEU A 87 -2.71 13.52 8.65
C LEU A 87 -1.76 13.54 7.46
N ILE A 88 -0.58 12.99 7.65
CA ILE A 88 0.43 12.80 6.60
C ILE A 88 0.53 11.29 6.33
N ILE A 89 0.29 10.86 5.09
CA ILE A 89 0.40 9.45 4.68
C ILE A 89 1.57 9.32 3.72
N GLU A 90 2.62 8.65 4.15
CA GLU A 90 3.79 8.37 3.34
C GLU A 90 3.53 7.12 2.47
N ALA A 91 3.74 7.26 1.16
CA ALA A 91 3.58 6.23 0.13
C ALA A 91 4.69 6.28 -0.93
N VAL A 92 5.92 6.65 -0.52
CA VAL A 92 7.10 6.64 -1.40
C VAL A 92 7.64 5.21 -1.59
N THR A 93 8.66 5.06 -2.43
CA THR A 93 9.31 3.76 -2.72
C THR A 93 9.67 3.02 -1.44
N GLU A 94 9.51 1.68 -1.45
CA GLU A 94 9.75 0.80 -0.30
C GLU A 94 11.26 0.65 -0.01
N ASN A 95 11.84 1.71 0.53
CA ASN A 95 13.24 1.80 0.94
C ASN A 95 13.30 2.46 2.32
N PRO A 96 13.86 1.77 3.35
CA PRO A 96 13.87 2.26 4.73
C PRO A 96 14.52 3.62 4.88
N GLU A 97 15.68 3.83 4.29
CA GLU A 97 16.45 5.09 4.44
C GLU A 97 15.75 6.26 3.74
N LEU A 98 15.16 6.02 2.57
CA LEU A 98 14.35 7.02 1.88
C LEU A 98 13.13 7.41 2.73
N LYS A 99 12.41 6.43 3.28
CA LYS A 99 11.24 6.68 4.12
C LYS A 99 11.61 7.46 5.38
N LYS A 100 12.66 7.06 6.09
CA LYS A 100 13.18 7.80 7.26
C LYS A 100 13.50 9.25 6.94
N LYS A 101 14.19 9.50 5.81
CA LYS A 101 14.53 10.84 5.36
C LYS A 101 13.29 11.68 5.09
N VAL A 102 12.38 11.19 4.25
CA VAL A 102 11.15 11.91 3.88
C VAL A 102 10.28 12.19 5.10
N LEU A 103 10.15 11.20 6.00
CA LEU A 103 9.37 11.33 7.23
C LEU A 103 9.96 12.34 8.23
N ALA A 104 11.28 12.36 8.38
CA ALA A 104 11.96 13.35 9.23
C ALA A 104 11.81 14.79 8.68
N GLU A 105 11.89 14.97 7.36
CA GLU A 105 11.66 16.26 6.70
C GLU A 105 10.20 16.69 6.86
N ALA A 106 9.25 15.79 6.63
CA ALA A 106 7.81 16.05 6.80
C ALA A 106 7.46 16.41 8.24
N ASP A 107 7.97 15.64 9.22
CA ASP A 107 7.78 15.89 10.65
C ASP A 107 8.27 17.28 11.07
N SER A 108 9.40 17.70 10.54
CA SER A 108 10.00 19.01 10.86
C SER A 108 9.20 20.19 10.29
N ALA A 109 8.46 19.99 9.20
CA ALA A 109 7.66 21.01 8.51
C ALA A 109 6.17 20.99 8.90
N ALA A 110 5.69 19.90 9.50
CA ALA A 110 4.30 19.72 9.90
C ALA A 110 3.96 20.44 11.21
N LYS A 111 2.68 20.79 11.38
CA LYS A 111 2.17 21.33 12.65
C LYS A 111 2.30 20.30 13.79
N PRO A 112 2.42 20.73 15.06
CA PRO A 112 2.66 19.83 16.18
C PRO A 112 1.60 18.75 16.40
N GLU A 113 0.35 19.02 15.99
CA GLU A 113 -0.79 18.11 16.17
C GLU A 113 -0.89 17.05 15.07
N ALA A 114 -0.18 17.21 13.96
CA ALA A 114 -0.25 16.31 12.82
C ALA A 114 0.09 14.87 13.20
N ILE A 115 -0.74 13.94 12.74
CA ILE A 115 -0.46 12.50 12.77
C ILE A 115 0.30 12.12 11.52
N ILE A 116 1.26 11.21 11.66
CA ILE A 116 2.05 10.68 10.56
C ILE A 116 1.77 9.20 10.42
N ALA A 117 1.55 8.73 9.19
CA ALA A 117 1.35 7.32 8.89
C ALA A 117 2.23 6.89 7.71
N SER A 118 2.66 5.65 7.70
CA SER A 118 3.33 5.06 6.55
C SER A 118 2.50 3.94 5.94
N ASN A 119 2.45 3.89 4.61
CA ASN A 119 1.80 2.82 3.85
C ASN A 119 2.77 1.66 3.56
N THR A 120 3.89 1.55 4.26
CA THR A 120 4.80 0.41 4.07
C THR A 120 4.08 -0.93 4.24
N SER A 121 4.52 -1.94 3.52
CA SER A 121 3.99 -3.31 3.60
C SER A 121 4.88 -4.27 4.40
N SER A 122 6.13 -3.89 4.67
CA SER A 122 7.13 -4.82 5.22
C SER A 122 8.13 -4.19 6.19
N ILE A 123 8.31 -2.87 6.15
CA ILE A 123 9.28 -2.17 7.03
C ILE A 123 8.65 -1.94 8.40
N SER A 124 9.45 -2.12 9.47
CA SER A 124 9.01 -1.86 10.83
C SER A 124 8.52 -0.43 11.02
N ILE A 125 7.30 -0.29 11.50
CA ILE A 125 6.68 1.00 11.83
C ILE A 125 7.45 1.70 12.94
N SER A 126 7.90 0.93 13.93
CA SER A 126 8.70 1.45 15.05
C SER A 126 10.04 1.99 14.60
N GLU A 127 10.67 1.34 13.62
CA GLU A 127 11.96 1.76 13.05
C GLU A 127 11.83 3.09 12.31
N ILE A 128 10.85 3.21 11.42
CA ILE A 128 10.67 4.46 10.66
C ILE A 128 10.11 5.59 11.50
N ALA A 129 9.27 5.29 12.51
CA ALA A 129 8.79 6.28 13.49
C ALA A 129 9.90 6.91 14.31
N ALA A 130 10.98 6.17 14.57
CA ALA A 130 12.14 6.67 15.31
C ALA A 130 12.88 7.82 14.59
N ALA A 131 12.68 8.00 13.28
CA ALA A 131 13.19 9.13 12.51
C ALA A 131 12.39 10.43 12.74
N THR A 132 11.24 10.37 13.42
CA THR A 132 10.39 11.53 13.72
C THR A 132 10.54 11.96 15.19
N LYS A 133 10.15 13.21 15.49
CA LYS A 133 10.17 13.75 16.85
C LYS A 133 8.93 13.44 17.66
N ARG A 134 7.93 12.79 17.03
CA ARG A 134 6.60 12.46 17.61
C ARG A 134 6.18 11.01 17.35
N PRO A 135 6.99 10.01 17.75
CA PRO A 135 6.69 8.61 17.48
C PRO A 135 5.37 8.13 18.12
N GLU A 136 4.85 8.83 19.11
CA GLU A 136 3.52 8.59 19.70
C GLU A 136 2.37 8.99 18.76
N LYS A 137 2.63 9.90 17.80
CA LYS A 137 1.71 10.32 16.73
C LYS A 137 1.99 9.62 15.41
N PHE A 138 2.70 8.50 15.45
CA PHE A 138 3.05 7.71 14.27
C PHE A 138 2.40 6.32 14.31
N ALA A 139 1.88 5.84 13.15
CA ALA A 139 1.37 4.48 12.99
C ALA A 139 1.57 3.97 11.56
N GLY A 140 1.41 2.67 11.35
CA GLY A 140 1.24 2.12 10.01
C GLY A 140 -0.20 2.29 9.53
N MET A 141 -0.37 2.60 8.25
CA MET A 141 -1.67 2.66 7.57
C MET A 141 -1.55 1.97 6.22
N HIS A 142 -1.57 0.63 6.27
CA HIS A 142 -1.29 -0.24 5.13
C HIS A 142 -2.54 -0.45 4.27
N PHE A 143 -2.56 0.19 3.11
CA PHE A 143 -3.58 0.02 2.09
C PHE A 143 -3.23 -1.14 1.16
N PHE A 144 -4.25 -1.74 0.58
CA PHE A 144 -4.11 -2.81 -0.42
C PHE A 144 -4.34 -2.28 -1.84
N ASN A 145 -3.62 -2.83 -2.81
CA ASN A 145 -3.68 -2.41 -4.21
C ASN A 145 -4.86 -3.08 -4.96
N PRO A 146 -5.72 -2.33 -5.66
CA PRO A 146 -5.74 -0.87 -5.75
C PRO A 146 -6.53 -0.22 -4.58
N PRO A 147 -5.99 0.87 -3.96
CA PRO A 147 -6.58 1.46 -2.76
C PRO A 147 -8.05 1.88 -2.92
N GLN A 148 -8.47 2.33 -4.10
CA GLN A 148 -9.83 2.75 -4.35
C GLN A 148 -10.85 1.60 -4.34
N LEU A 149 -10.43 0.36 -4.56
CA LEU A 149 -11.30 -0.81 -4.61
C LEU A 149 -11.22 -1.68 -3.36
N MET A 150 -10.01 -1.88 -2.83
CA MET A 150 -9.81 -2.75 -1.67
C MET A 150 -10.39 -2.13 -0.41
N LYS A 151 -11.17 -2.92 0.35
CA LYS A 151 -11.88 -2.42 1.52
C LYS A 151 -11.01 -2.31 2.77
N LEU A 152 -10.00 -3.17 2.91
CA LEU A 152 -9.19 -3.29 4.10
C LEU A 152 -8.11 -2.21 4.19
N ILE A 153 -7.92 -1.67 5.39
CA ILE A 153 -6.69 -1.00 5.83
C ILE A 153 -6.22 -1.67 7.11
N GLU A 154 -4.99 -2.19 7.12
CA GLU A 154 -4.34 -2.59 8.36
C GLU A 154 -3.75 -1.36 9.03
N ILE A 155 -4.05 -1.19 10.31
CA ILE A 155 -3.53 -0.10 11.15
C ILE A 155 -2.54 -0.69 12.13
N ILE A 156 -1.24 -0.40 11.93
CA ILE A 156 -0.17 -1.04 12.69
C ILE A 156 0.29 -0.13 13.81
N ARG A 157 0.19 -0.66 15.05
CA ARG A 157 0.72 -0.02 16.24
C ARG A 157 2.23 -0.17 16.29
N GLY A 158 2.98 0.92 16.15
CA GLY A 158 4.40 0.96 16.49
C GLY A 158 4.62 0.95 18.01
N ALA A 159 5.85 0.75 18.44
CA ALA A 159 6.20 0.60 19.86
C ALA A 159 5.79 1.78 20.75
N LYS A 160 5.74 3.00 20.21
CA LYS A 160 5.39 4.23 20.93
C LYS A 160 4.04 4.83 20.51
N THR A 161 3.35 4.25 19.54
CA THR A 161 2.06 4.77 19.04
C THR A 161 1.04 4.88 20.17
N SER A 162 0.47 6.07 20.36
CA SER A 162 -0.55 6.31 21.39
C SER A 162 -1.92 5.74 20.99
N ASP A 163 -2.78 5.46 21.99
CA ASP A 163 -4.16 5.03 21.75
C ASP A 163 -4.97 6.12 21.03
N GLU A 164 -4.71 7.39 21.35
CA GLU A 164 -5.36 8.53 20.70
C GLU A 164 -5.04 8.54 19.17
N THR A 165 -3.78 8.32 18.80
CA THR A 165 -3.35 8.23 17.41
C THR A 165 -4.05 7.07 16.70
N LEU A 166 -4.05 5.88 17.30
CA LEU A 166 -4.73 4.72 16.71
C LEU A 166 -6.23 4.97 16.52
N ASN A 167 -6.90 5.48 17.53
CA ASN A 167 -8.34 5.77 17.45
C ASN A 167 -8.64 6.80 16.36
N THR A 168 -7.82 7.84 16.23
CA THR A 168 -7.98 8.83 15.16
C THR A 168 -7.80 8.21 13.77
N ILE A 169 -6.80 7.34 13.59
CA ILE A 169 -6.58 6.64 12.32
C ILE A 169 -7.71 5.65 12.01
N VAL A 170 -8.24 4.95 13.03
CA VAL A 170 -9.42 4.08 12.87
C VAL A 170 -10.62 4.89 12.36
N GLU A 171 -10.89 6.04 12.95
CA GLU A 171 -12.04 6.86 12.54
C GLU A 171 -11.86 7.46 11.13
N VAL A 172 -10.67 7.94 10.77
CA VAL A 172 -10.44 8.41 9.39
C VAL A 172 -10.49 7.28 8.37
N THR A 173 -10.04 6.08 8.75
CA THR A 173 -10.17 4.88 7.91
C THR A 173 -11.64 4.57 7.59
N LYS A 174 -12.52 4.60 8.61
CA LYS A 174 -13.97 4.44 8.40
C LYS A 174 -14.55 5.57 7.55
N LYS A 175 -14.12 6.82 7.78
CA LYS A 175 -14.52 7.98 6.96
C LYS A 175 -14.11 7.81 5.49
N MET A 176 -13.02 7.10 5.21
CA MET A 176 -12.59 6.70 3.86
C MET A 176 -13.42 5.54 3.28
N GLY A 177 -14.47 5.07 3.97
CA GLY A 177 -15.28 3.91 3.54
C GLY A 177 -14.52 2.58 3.57
N LYS A 178 -13.51 2.48 4.43
CA LYS A 178 -12.66 1.30 4.60
C LYS A 178 -12.90 0.62 5.94
N GLU A 179 -12.57 -0.68 5.98
CA GLU A 179 -12.63 -1.50 7.18
C GLU A 179 -11.26 -1.50 7.86
N PRO A 180 -11.13 -0.95 9.08
CA PRO A 180 -9.88 -0.95 9.81
C PRO A 180 -9.65 -2.30 10.51
N VAL A 181 -8.45 -2.85 10.37
CA VAL A 181 -7.97 -3.96 11.20
C VAL A 181 -6.75 -3.48 11.98
N VAL A 182 -6.87 -3.43 13.30
CA VAL A 182 -5.77 -2.98 14.16
C VAL A 182 -4.79 -4.13 14.43
N VAL A 183 -3.57 -3.95 13.96
CA VAL A 183 -2.44 -4.84 14.21
C VAL A 183 -1.75 -4.38 15.49
N LYS A 184 -1.92 -5.15 16.56
CA LYS A 184 -1.53 -4.76 17.93
C LYS A 184 -0.02 -4.68 18.17
N LYS A 185 0.77 -5.30 17.31
CA LYS A 185 2.24 -5.33 17.39
C LYS A 185 2.83 -5.12 16.00
N ASP A 186 3.88 -4.33 15.95
CA ASP A 186 4.70 -4.13 14.76
C ASP A 186 5.51 -5.40 14.48
N VAL A 187 5.07 -6.16 13.49
CA VAL A 187 5.71 -7.41 13.04
C VAL A 187 5.78 -7.44 11.53
N ALA A 188 6.81 -8.02 10.97
CA ALA A 188 6.99 -8.13 9.52
C ALA A 188 5.80 -8.83 8.84
N GLY A 189 5.30 -8.26 7.75
CA GLY A 189 4.15 -8.78 6.98
C GLY A 189 2.79 -8.60 7.65
N PHE A 190 2.73 -7.95 8.81
CA PHE A 190 1.50 -7.63 9.57
C PHE A 190 0.58 -8.85 9.72
N VAL A 191 -0.69 -8.80 9.29
CA VAL A 191 -1.61 -9.94 9.33
C VAL A 191 -1.73 -10.59 7.95
N VAL A 192 -2.08 -9.81 6.94
CA VAL A 192 -2.40 -10.38 5.61
C VAL A 192 -1.17 -10.99 4.96
N ASN A 193 -0.07 -10.24 4.82
CA ASN A 193 1.13 -10.76 4.17
C ASN A 193 1.77 -11.90 4.96
N ARG A 194 1.65 -11.90 6.27
CA ARG A 194 2.19 -12.97 7.11
C ARG A 194 1.49 -14.33 6.89
N ILE A 195 0.23 -14.31 6.46
CA ILE A 195 -0.52 -15.50 6.08
C ILE A 195 -0.36 -15.79 4.59
N LEU A 196 -0.48 -14.75 3.77
CA LEU A 196 -0.52 -14.87 2.32
C LEU A 196 0.83 -15.32 1.74
N ILE A 197 1.95 -14.69 2.13
CA ILE A 197 3.26 -14.96 1.53
C ILE A 197 3.68 -16.42 1.69
N PRO A 198 3.57 -17.06 2.87
CA PRO A 198 3.82 -18.49 2.99
C PRO A 198 2.93 -19.36 2.11
N ALA A 199 1.63 -19.02 2.01
CA ALA A 199 0.70 -19.76 1.17
C ALA A 199 1.05 -19.64 -0.33
N LEU A 200 1.45 -18.45 -0.77
CA LEU A 200 1.92 -18.21 -2.14
C LEU A 200 3.24 -18.96 -2.40
N ASN A 201 4.17 -18.94 -1.44
CA ASN A 201 5.44 -19.65 -1.56
C ASN A 201 5.23 -21.17 -1.63
N GLU A 202 4.26 -21.70 -0.89
CA GLU A 202 3.92 -23.13 -0.95
C GLU A 202 3.29 -23.49 -2.31
N ALA A 203 2.45 -22.64 -2.88
CA ALA A 203 1.95 -22.85 -4.24
C ALA A 203 3.08 -22.91 -5.29
N ILE A 204 4.14 -22.10 -5.09
CA ILE A 204 5.35 -22.17 -5.95
C ILE A 204 6.10 -23.50 -5.72
N ASN A 205 6.20 -23.98 -4.48
CA ASN A 205 6.86 -25.27 -4.18
C ASN A 205 6.14 -26.42 -4.87
N LEU A 206 4.79 -26.44 -4.87
CA LEU A 206 4.03 -27.47 -5.58
C LEU A 206 4.33 -27.50 -7.09
N VAL A 207 4.57 -26.34 -7.72
CA VAL A 207 5.02 -26.27 -9.11
C VAL A 207 6.45 -26.78 -9.24
N ASN A 208 7.35 -26.36 -8.33
CA ASN A 208 8.77 -26.75 -8.35
C ASN A 208 8.97 -28.27 -8.14
N GLU A 209 8.06 -28.91 -7.42
CA GLU A 209 8.07 -30.35 -7.11
C GLU A 209 7.26 -31.17 -8.12
N ASP A 210 6.74 -30.56 -9.17
CA ASP A 210 5.90 -31.18 -10.21
C ASP A 210 4.67 -31.93 -9.67
N VAL A 211 4.11 -31.38 -8.56
CA VAL A 211 2.91 -31.97 -7.93
C VAL A 211 1.66 -31.71 -8.76
N ALA A 212 1.53 -30.51 -9.32
CA ALA A 212 0.43 -30.14 -10.20
C ALA A 212 0.81 -28.94 -11.11
N THR A 213 0.05 -28.76 -12.17
CA THR A 213 0.25 -27.60 -13.08
C THR A 213 -0.19 -26.29 -12.39
N PRO A 214 0.37 -25.13 -12.81
CA PRO A 214 -0.10 -23.84 -12.31
C PRO A 214 -1.62 -23.66 -12.39
N GLU A 215 -2.22 -24.09 -13.49
CA GLU A 215 -3.66 -24.01 -13.75
C GLU A 215 -4.47 -24.85 -12.75
N ASP A 216 -4.02 -26.07 -12.46
CA ASP A 216 -4.72 -26.96 -11.53
C ASP A 216 -4.55 -26.51 -10.07
N ILE A 217 -3.40 -25.97 -9.67
CA ILE A 217 -3.18 -25.37 -8.35
C ILE A 217 -4.14 -24.18 -8.17
N ASP A 218 -4.17 -23.26 -9.11
CA ASP A 218 -5.05 -22.09 -9.07
C ASP A 218 -6.53 -22.48 -9.01
N LYS A 219 -6.92 -23.48 -9.82
CA LYS A 219 -8.30 -24.03 -9.83
C LYS A 219 -8.64 -24.69 -8.49
N ALA A 220 -7.75 -25.49 -7.93
CA ALA A 220 -7.97 -26.15 -6.65
C ALA A 220 -8.19 -25.17 -5.51
N ILE A 221 -7.35 -24.13 -5.41
CA ILE A 221 -7.48 -23.10 -4.36
C ILE A 221 -8.73 -22.23 -4.56
N LYS A 222 -9.06 -21.87 -5.80
CA LYS A 222 -10.31 -21.13 -6.09
C LYS A 222 -11.55 -21.90 -5.71
N LEU A 223 -11.61 -23.19 -6.05
CA LEU A 223 -12.80 -24.01 -5.82
C LEU A 223 -12.84 -24.60 -4.40
N GLY A 224 -11.69 -24.98 -3.85
CA GLY A 224 -11.59 -25.62 -2.54
C GLY A 224 -11.66 -24.63 -1.37
N LEU A 225 -11.14 -23.41 -1.55
CA LEU A 225 -11.11 -22.36 -0.52
C LEU A 225 -11.96 -21.13 -0.85
N ASN A 226 -12.65 -21.13 -1.99
CA ASN A 226 -13.43 -20.00 -2.49
C ASN A 226 -12.63 -18.69 -2.61
N TRP A 227 -11.34 -18.79 -2.96
CA TRP A 227 -10.54 -17.61 -3.24
C TRP A 227 -10.98 -16.94 -4.54
N PRO A 228 -11.04 -15.61 -4.61
CA PRO A 228 -11.47 -14.93 -5.83
C PRO A 228 -10.48 -15.09 -6.99
N MET A 229 -9.21 -15.38 -6.66
CA MET A 229 -8.09 -15.54 -7.59
C MET A 229 -7.18 -16.67 -7.10
N GLY A 230 -6.64 -17.46 -8.01
CA GLY A 230 -5.67 -18.49 -7.68
C GLY A 230 -4.33 -17.90 -7.22
N PRO A 231 -3.54 -18.63 -6.40
CA PRO A 231 -2.31 -18.12 -5.81
C PRO A 231 -1.24 -17.75 -6.85
N LEU A 232 -1.08 -18.52 -7.92
CA LEU A 232 -0.07 -18.27 -8.95
C LEU A 232 -0.48 -17.12 -9.87
N THR A 233 -1.77 -17.00 -10.19
CA THR A 233 -2.32 -15.80 -10.82
C THR A 233 -2.08 -14.56 -9.95
N LEU A 234 -2.33 -14.64 -8.64
CA LEU A 234 -2.11 -13.53 -7.70
C LEU A 234 -0.63 -13.13 -7.64
N LEU A 235 0.28 -14.10 -7.62
CA LEU A 235 1.72 -13.86 -7.69
C LEU A 235 2.12 -13.04 -8.92
N ASP A 236 1.59 -13.40 -10.09
CA ASP A 236 1.86 -12.67 -11.33
C ASP A 236 1.29 -11.23 -11.30
N TYR A 237 0.17 -11.00 -10.60
CA TYR A 237 -0.39 -9.65 -10.39
C TYR A 237 0.42 -8.82 -9.40
N VAL A 238 0.85 -9.39 -8.28
CA VAL A 238 1.66 -8.72 -7.24
C VAL A 238 3.06 -8.43 -7.77
N GLY A 239 3.60 -9.36 -8.52
CA GLY A 239 4.99 -9.38 -8.98
C GLY A 239 5.87 -10.30 -8.14
N LEU A 240 6.57 -11.20 -8.83
CA LEU A 240 7.41 -12.21 -8.19
C LEU A 240 8.59 -11.59 -7.41
N ASP A 241 9.17 -10.51 -7.92
CA ASP A 241 10.21 -9.74 -7.24
C ASP A 241 9.71 -9.06 -5.95
N THR A 242 8.50 -8.52 -5.97
CA THR A 242 7.86 -7.96 -4.76
C THR A 242 7.63 -9.05 -3.73
N THR A 243 7.12 -10.21 -4.15
CA THR A 243 6.93 -11.36 -3.27
C THR A 243 8.25 -11.85 -2.68
N LEU A 244 9.31 -11.96 -3.50
CA LEU A 244 10.64 -12.34 -3.03
C LEU A 244 11.18 -11.35 -1.99
N ALA A 245 11.06 -10.05 -2.24
CA ALA A 245 11.52 -9.02 -1.30
C ALA A 245 10.81 -9.11 0.06
N ILE A 246 9.48 -9.29 0.06
CA ILE A 246 8.71 -9.47 1.31
C ILE A 246 9.14 -10.77 2.03
N THR A 247 9.33 -11.85 1.29
CA THR A 247 9.80 -13.13 1.84
C THR A 247 11.16 -12.98 2.52
N GLU A 248 12.10 -12.25 1.90
CA GLU A 248 13.43 -11.99 2.47
C GLU A 248 13.38 -11.15 3.75
N VAL A 249 12.48 -10.18 3.84
CA VAL A 249 12.22 -9.46 5.10
C VAL A 249 11.67 -10.42 6.16
N MET A 250 10.73 -11.31 5.82
CA MET A 250 10.17 -12.27 6.77
C MET A 250 11.22 -13.27 7.28
N VAL A 251 12.14 -13.71 6.43
CA VAL A 251 13.28 -14.56 6.83
C VAL A 251 14.16 -13.84 7.84
N LYS A 252 14.50 -12.60 7.57
CA LYS A 252 15.39 -11.79 8.42
C LYS A 252 14.76 -11.43 9.77
N GLU A 253 13.51 -11.00 9.74
CA GLU A 253 12.85 -10.40 10.91
C GLU A 253 12.03 -11.41 11.76
N ILE A 254 11.71 -12.59 11.21
CA ILE A 254 10.84 -13.55 11.91
C ILE A 254 11.54 -14.89 12.10
N ASP A 255 11.77 -15.64 11.01
CA ASP A 255 12.25 -17.03 11.09
C ASP A 255 12.78 -17.51 9.71
N PRO A 256 13.91 -18.22 9.66
CA PRO A 256 14.43 -18.85 8.43
C PRO A 256 13.44 -19.78 7.71
N LYS A 257 12.42 -20.32 8.40
CA LYS A 257 11.39 -21.16 7.78
C LYS A 257 10.60 -20.48 6.66
N TYR A 258 10.62 -19.15 6.60
CA TYR A 258 9.98 -18.36 5.53
C TYR A 258 10.85 -18.25 4.27
N GLN A 259 11.84 -19.12 4.07
CA GLN A 259 12.70 -19.08 2.88
C GLN A 259 11.88 -19.16 1.59
N ALA A 260 12.26 -18.33 0.62
CA ALA A 260 11.67 -18.34 -0.70
C ALA A 260 11.99 -19.64 -1.45
N SER A 261 11.00 -20.17 -2.16
CA SER A 261 11.16 -21.30 -3.08
C SER A 261 12.35 -21.05 -4.04
N PRO A 262 13.17 -22.09 -4.32
CA PRO A 262 14.22 -21.97 -5.34
C PRO A 262 13.69 -21.50 -6.69
N LEU A 263 12.51 -21.95 -7.10
CA LEU A 263 11.85 -21.56 -8.34
C LEU A 263 11.51 -20.05 -8.35
N LEU A 264 11.03 -19.48 -7.22
CA LEU A 264 10.78 -18.04 -7.12
C LEU A 264 12.04 -17.23 -7.41
N ARG A 265 13.17 -17.59 -6.77
CA ARG A 265 14.45 -16.92 -6.99
C ARG A 265 14.94 -17.07 -8.43
N GLN A 266 14.74 -18.24 -9.03
CA GLN A 266 15.12 -18.51 -10.42
C GLN A 266 14.30 -17.65 -11.40
N MET A 267 12.99 -17.61 -11.23
CA MET A 267 12.09 -16.80 -12.06
C MET A 267 12.42 -15.31 -11.97
N VAL A 268 12.65 -14.79 -10.76
CA VAL A 268 13.03 -13.38 -10.56
C VAL A 268 14.36 -13.06 -11.27
N ARG A 269 15.40 -13.92 -11.15
CA ARG A 269 16.68 -13.76 -11.84
C ARG A 269 16.52 -13.81 -13.36
N ALA A 270 15.57 -14.60 -13.86
CA ALA A 270 15.26 -14.70 -15.29
C ALA A 270 14.41 -13.53 -15.83
N GLY A 271 14.00 -12.56 -14.98
CA GLY A 271 13.14 -11.44 -15.39
C GLY A 271 11.68 -11.83 -15.61
N LEU A 272 11.28 -13.03 -15.19
CA LEU A 272 9.89 -13.52 -15.25
C LEU A 272 9.12 -13.01 -14.03
N LEU A 273 8.74 -11.72 -14.07
CA LEU A 273 8.20 -11.03 -12.90
C LEU A 273 6.68 -10.99 -12.86
N GLY A 274 6.01 -11.70 -13.73
CA GLY A 274 4.56 -11.72 -13.86
C GLY A 274 4.03 -10.70 -14.86
N ARG A 275 2.84 -10.18 -14.62
CA ARG A 275 2.11 -9.30 -15.53
C ARG A 275 2.89 -8.06 -15.96
N LYS A 276 3.69 -7.47 -15.08
CA LYS A 276 4.46 -6.25 -15.38
C LYS A 276 5.56 -6.45 -16.44
N THR A 277 6.06 -7.68 -16.62
CA THR A 277 7.02 -8.04 -17.67
C THR A 277 6.37 -8.84 -18.80
N GLY A 278 5.05 -9.08 -18.72
CA GLY A 278 4.28 -9.84 -19.69
C GLY A 278 4.45 -11.36 -19.56
N LYS A 279 5.24 -11.85 -18.59
CA LYS A 279 5.39 -13.28 -18.32
C LYS A 279 5.79 -13.55 -16.87
N GLY A 280 5.16 -14.55 -16.27
CA GLY A 280 5.44 -15.11 -14.98
C GLY A 280 5.11 -16.60 -15.01
N PHE A 281 4.25 -17.07 -14.10
CA PHE A 281 3.66 -18.41 -14.20
C PHE A 281 2.75 -18.53 -15.42
N TYR A 282 2.16 -17.41 -15.83
CA TYR A 282 1.30 -17.31 -17.02
C TYR A 282 1.91 -16.37 -18.06
N ASP A 283 1.40 -16.49 -19.30
CA ASP A 283 1.72 -15.56 -20.37
C ASP A 283 0.66 -14.44 -20.42
N TRP A 284 1.12 -13.20 -20.26
CA TRP A 284 0.28 -11.98 -20.22
C TRP A 284 0.43 -11.12 -21.48
N LYS A 285 1.28 -11.56 -22.42
CA LYS A 285 1.44 -10.90 -23.72
C LYS A 285 0.29 -11.32 -24.64
N LYS A 286 -0.80 -10.59 -24.57
CA LYS A 286 -1.88 -10.65 -25.57
C LYS A 286 -2.25 -9.26 -26.03
#